data_7db823342e7b11b2616275de0d19deed
#
_entry.id   7db823342e7b11b2616275de0d19deed
#
_cell.length_a   1.000
_cell.length_b   1.000
_cell.length_c   1.000
_cell.angle_alpha   90.00
_cell.angle_beta   90.00
_cell.angle_gamma   90.00
#
_symmetry.space_group_name_H-M   'P 1'
#
loop_
_entity.id
_entity.type
_entity.pdbx_description
1 polymer ?
#
loop_
_entity_poly.entity_id
_entity_poly.type
_entity_poly.pdbx_seq_one_letter_code
_entity_poly.pdbx_strand_id
1 'polypeptide(L)'
;MNVEYGPPESIEDVQSLLRDQNYITDRGLAVALFLSLKLQRPLFLEGEAGVGKTEIARSLALALGTDLIRLQCYEGLDINQSVYEWNHARQMLEIRLMEATGSIDQESASRDLFDERFLIKRPLLQAIDQNRDRPAVLLIDELDRADEEFEGFLLELLADFQITIPEIGTYTTEHPPIVLITSNRTREIHDALKRRCLYHWVEYPDYQKELQIVTTRLPDAPRRLAEQVTGFIQELRETELFKIPGVSETIDWATALMALNQTALEPQVIEDTLGIMLKYEEDIALIRGEPIRSLLERSQNRGPRRRGRAS
;
A
#
# COMPACT_ATOMS: atom_id res chain seq x y z
N MET A 1 23.52 -12.12 1.82
CA MET A 1 23.22 -12.96 2.99
C MET A 1 21.72 -12.84 3.20
N ASN A 2 20.94 -13.88 2.84
CA ASN A 2 19.51 -13.92 3.15
C ASN A 2 19.41 -14.17 4.66
N VAL A 3 19.08 -13.16 5.42
CA VAL A 3 18.69 -13.35 6.81
C VAL A 3 17.29 -13.95 6.76
N GLU A 4 17.14 -15.23 7.11
CA GLU A 4 15.84 -15.83 7.35
C GLU A 4 15.26 -15.18 8.60
N TYR A 5 14.44 -14.15 8.39
CA TYR A 5 13.63 -13.61 9.48
C TYR A 5 12.47 -14.58 9.74
N GLY A 6 12.48 -15.24 10.89
CA GLY A 6 11.29 -15.91 11.41
C GLY A 6 10.15 -14.89 11.67
N PRO A 7 8.91 -15.35 11.88
CA PRO A 7 7.82 -14.45 12.26
C PRO A 7 8.19 -13.69 13.53
N PRO A 8 7.87 -12.36 13.63
CA PRO A 8 8.22 -11.56 14.79
C PRO A 8 7.55 -12.11 16.05
N GLU A 9 8.32 -12.16 17.16
CA GLU A 9 7.87 -12.69 18.44
C GLU A 9 7.35 -11.58 19.38
N SER A 10 7.70 -10.33 19.08
CA SER A 10 7.32 -9.16 19.87
C SER A 10 6.92 -7.96 18.99
N ILE A 11 6.30 -6.96 19.61
CA ILE A 11 5.98 -5.68 18.96
C ILE A 11 7.27 -4.94 18.56
N GLU A 12 8.27 -5.03 19.41
CA GLU A 12 9.58 -4.43 19.21
C GLU A 12 10.31 -5.05 18.00
N ASP A 13 10.14 -6.36 17.77
CA ASP A 13 10.66 -7.04 16.56
C ASP A 13 10.00 -6.49 15.30
N VAL A 14 8.66 -6.31 15.29
CA VAL A 14 7.96 -5.69 14.16
C VAL A 14 8.51 -4.30 13.87
N GLN A 15 8.75 -3.49 14.91
CA GLN A 15 9.31 -2.15 14.73
C GLN A 15 10.72 -2.19 14.14
N SER A 16 11.56 -3.13 14.62
CA SER A 16 12.93 -3.30 14.13
C SER A 16 12.93 -3.78 12.67
N LEU A 17 12.17 -4.82 12.37
CA LEU A 17 12.05 -5.38 11.01
C LEU A 17 11.62 -4.33 9.99
N LEU A 18 10.63 -3.49 10.31
CA LEU A 18 10.18 -2.44 9.42
C LEU A 18 11.21 -1.32 9.29
N ARG A 19 11.89 -0.95 10.39
CA ARG A 19 12.95 0.06 10.37
C ARG A 19 14.12 -0.37 9.47
N ASP A 20 14.49 -1.65 9.49
CA ASP A 20 15.54 -2.21 8.63
C ASP A 20 15.17 -2.12 7.13
N GLN A 21 13.87 -1.98 6.83
CA GLN A 21 13.35 -1.71 5.49
C GLN A 21 13.08 -0.21 5.25
N ASN A 22 13.65 0.68 6.07
CA ASN A 22 13.47 2.13 6.00
C ASN A 22 12.01 2.59 6.17
N TYR A 23 11.18 1.79 6.86
CA TYR A 23 9.82 2.16 7.21
C TYR A 23 9.72 2.53 8.70
N ILE A 24 9.37 3.79 8.97
CA ILE A 24 9.25 4.32 10.33
C ILE A 24 7.81 4.10 10.82
N THR A 25 7.65 3.16 11.73
CA THR A 25 6.35 2.83 12.33
C THR A 25 6.22 3.36 13.75
N ASP A 26 4.99 3.74 14.13
CA ASP A 26 4.63 3.99 15.53
C ASP A 26 4.24 2.69 16.24
N ARG A 27 4.06 2.78 17.57
CA ARG A 27 3.70 1.63 18.38
C ARG A 27 2.32 1.08 18.02
N GLY A 28 1.35 1.96 17.66
CA GLY A 28 -0.02 1.54 17.34
C GLY A 28 -0.07 0.64 16.10
N LEU A 29 0.60 1.06 15.03
CA LEU A 29 0.72 0.27 13.81
C LEU A 29 1.51 -1.03 14.04
N ALA A 30 2.59 -0.98 14.82
CA ALA A 30 3.39 -2.17 15.15
C ALA A 30 2.56 -3.20 15.92
N VAL A 31 1.72 -2.77 16.87
CA VAL A 31 0.78 -3.65 17.59
C VAL A 31 -0.24 -4.26 16.63
N ALA A 32 -0.83 -3.45 15.74
CA ALA A 32 -1.83 -3.94 14.79
C ALA A 32 -1.23 -4.99 13.85
N LEU A 33 -0.03 -4.75 13.32
CA LEU A 33 0.70 -5.71 12.48
C LEU A 33 1.07 -6.97 13.26
N PHE A 34 1.63 -6.84 14.46
CA PHE A 34 1.96 -8.00 15.30
C PHE A 34 0.74 -8.89 15.57
N LEU A 35 -0.39 -8.29 15.93
CA LEU A 35 -1.63 -9.03 16.17
C LEU A 35 -2.19 -9.63 14.87
N SER A 36 -2.09 -8.94 13.73
CA SER A 36 -2.49 -9.48 12.44
C SER A 36 -1.72 -10.76 12.09
N LEU A 37 -0.40 -10.73 12.26
CA LEU A 37 0.46 -11.89 12.03
C LEU A 37 0.17 -13.04 13.04
N LYS A 38 0.02 -12.72 14.32
CA LYS A 38 -0.18 -13.70 15.38
C LYS A 38 -1.55 -14.39 15.33
N LEU A 39 -2.59 -13.63 14.98
CA LEU A 39 -3.98 -14.11 14.92
C LEU A 39 -4.39 -14.59 13.53
N GLN A 40 -3.50 -14.43 12.53
CA GLN A 40 -3.78 -14.72 11.12
C GLN A 40 -5.07 -14.03 10.62
N ARG A 41 -5.26 -12.77 11.02
CA ARG A 41 -6.42 -11.96 10.62
C ARG A 41 -5.99 -10.85 9.67
N PRO A 42 -6.79 -10.54 8.64
CA PRO A 42 -6.54 -9.39 7.77
C PRO A 42 -6.40 -8.10 8.59
N LEU A 43 -5.49 -7.21 8.18
CA LEU A 43 -5.34 -5.87 8.73
C LEU A 43 -5.91 -4.84 7.74
N PHE A 44 -6.93 -4.12 8.17
CA PHE A 44 -7.55 -3.03 7.43
C PHE A 44 -6.91 -1.71 7.84
N LEU A 45 -6.23 -1.06 6.89
CA LEU A 45 -5.51 0.20 7.02
C LEU A 45 -6.32 1.31 6.35
N GLU A 46 -6.89 2.18 7.12
CA GLU A 46 -7.64 3.33 6.64
C GLU A 46 -6.90 4.63 6.97
N GLY A 47 -7.01 5.66 6.16
CA GLY A 47 -6.34 6.95 6.37
C GLY A 47 -6.28 7.76 5.09
N GLU A 48 -5.82 9.00 5.19
CA GLU A 48 -5.70 9.90 4.05
C GLU A 48 -4.75 9.39 2.96
N ALA A 49 -4.90 9.92 1.75
CA ALA A 49 -3.99 9.61 0.66
C ALA A 49 -2.55 10.10 0.98
N GLY A 50 -1.54 9.35 0.55
CA GLY A 50 -0.14 9.75 0.71
C GLY A 50 0.46 9.55 2.10
N VAL A 51 -0.25 8.93 3.07
CA VAL A 51 0.29 8.63 4.42
C VAL A 51 1.18 7.38 4.48
N GLY A 52 1.31 6.65 3.37
CA GLY A 52 2.22 5.51 3.27
C GLY A 52 1.60 4.14 3.55
N LYS A 53 0.25 3.96 3.43
CA LYS A 53 -0.43 2.67 3.67
C LYS A 53 0.09 1.52 2.79
N THR A 54 0.23 1.75 1.50
CA THR A 54 0.74 0.76 0.52
C THR A 54 2.19 0.35 0.84
N GLU A 55 3.01 1.28 1.33
CA GLU A 55 4.41 1.04 1.67
C GLU A 55 4.57 0.09 2.88
N ILE A 56 3.57 0.03 3.77
CA ILE A 56 3.53 -0.95 4.88
C ILE A 56 3.63 -2.37 4.35
N ALA A 57 2.80 -2.70 3.35
CA ALA A 57 2.77 -4.05 2.77
C ALA A 57 4.10 -4.42 2.10
N ARG A 58 4.69 -3.46 1.36
CA ARG A 58 5.98 -3.64 0.71
C ARG A 58 7.10 -3.86 1.72
N SER A 59 7.17 -3.01 2.73
CA SER A 59 8.18 -3.13 3.78
C SER A 59 8.04 -4.42 4.58
N LEU A 60 6.79 -4.85 4.85
CA LEU A 60 6.52 -6.10 5.53
C LEU A 60 6.95 -7.32 4.70
N ALA A 61 6.64 -7.34 3.40
CA ALA A 61 7.05 -8.43 2.52
C ALA A 61 8.58 -8.55 2.44
N LEU A 62 9.28 -7.42 2.29
CA LEU A 62 10.75 -7.38 2.28
C LEU A 62 11.33 -7.86 3.64
N ALA A 63 10.76 -7.40 4.75
CA ALA A 63 11.19 -7.78 6.09
C ALA A 63 11.02 -9.27 6.38
N LEU A 64 9.94 -9.88 5.89
CA LEU A 64 9.67 -11.31 6.03
C LEU A 64 10.36 -12.17 4.96
N GLY A 65 11.01 -11.57 3.97
CA GLY A 65 11.64 -12.27 2.85
C GLY A 65 10.66 -13.06 2.00
N THR A 66 9.44 -12.55 1.82
CA THR A 66 8.37 -13.19 1.05
C THR A 66 7.88 -12.29 -0.08
N ASP A 67 7.05 -12.86 -0.98
CA ASP A 67 6.50 -12.11 -2.10
C ASP A 67 5.41 -11.13 -1.65
N LEU A 68 5.42 -9.96 -2.26
CA LEU A 68 4.30 -9.03 -2.26
C LEU A 68 3.42 -9.28 -3.48
N ILE A 69 2.18 -9.69 -3.24
CA ILE A 69 1.15 -9.79 -4.26
C ILE A 69 0.19 -8.64 -4.08
N ARG A 70 0.06 -7.78 -5.10
CA ARG A 70 -0.79 -6.60 -5.04
C ARG A 70 -2.00 -6.74 -5.96
N LEU A 71 -3.18 -6.54 -5.40
CA LEU A 71 -4.41 -6.32 -6.13
C LEU A 71 -4.80 -4.84 -5.97
N GLN A 72 -4.68 -4.06 -7.04
CA GLN A 72 -5.16 -2.69 -7.08
C GLN A 72 -6.65 -2.69 -7.39
N CYS A 73 -7.48 -2.16 -6.49
CA CYS A 73 -8.90 -2.00 -6.73
C CYS A 73 -9.19 -0.77 -7.59
N TYR A 74 -10.20 -0.88 -8.44
CA TYR A 74 -10.71 0.18 -9.30
C TYR A 74 -12.20 -0.06 -9.57
N GLU A 75 -12.91 0.96 -10.02
CA GLU A 75 -14.33 0.88 -10.35
C GLU A 75 -14.58 -0.11 -11.48
N GLY A 76 -15.49 -1.08 -11.25
CA GLY A 76 -15.77 -2.16 -12.20
C GLY A 76 -14.76 -3.30 -12.19
N LEU A 77 -13.97 -3.46 -11.12
CA LEU A 77 -13.10 -4.62 -10.97
C LEU A 77 -13.93 -5.91 -10.92
N ASP A 78 -13.78 -6.75 -11.96
CA ASP A 78 -14.43 -8.04 -12.03
C ASP A 78 -13.73 -9.07 -11.13
N ILE A 79 -14.52 -9.92 -10.46
CA ILE A 79 -14.04 -11.05 -9.66
C ILE A 79 -13.11 -11.93 -10.51
N ASN A 80 -13.50 -12.24 -11.76
CA ASN A 80 -12.68 -13.06 -12.65
C ASN A 80 -11.31 -12.44 -12.91
N GLN A 81 -11.23 -11.11 -13.12
CA GLN A 81 -9.96 -10.41 -13.32
C GLN A 81 -9.07 -10.39 -12.08
N SER A 82 -9.64 -10.59 -10.91
CA SER A 82 -8.90 -10.64 -9.64
C SER A 82 -8.44 -12.05 -9.26
N VAL A 83 -9.12 -13.08 -9.76
CA VAL A 83 -8.90 -14.48 -9.39
C VAL A 83 -8.12 -15.23 -10.47
N TYR A 84 -8.66 -15.34 -11.66
CA TYR A 84 -8.02 -16.06 -12.77
C TYR A 84 -8.57 -15.60 -14.13
N GLU A 85 -7.85 -15.97 -15.17
CA GLU A 85 -8.27 -15.78 -16.55
C GLU A 85 -7.82 -16.97 -17.38
N TRP A 86 -8.66 -17.39 -18.33
CA TRP A 86 -8.26 -18.41 -19.29
C TRP A 86 -7.42 -17.81 -20.42
N ASN A 87 -6.29 -18.43 -20.75
CA ASN A 87 -5.46 -18.03 -21.88
C ASN A 87 -6.09 -18.51 -23.20
N HIS A 88 -7.14 -17.85 -23.63
CA HIS A 88 -7.89 -18.19 -24.83
C HIS A 88 -7.02 -18.23 -26.08
N ALA A 89 -6.01 -17.37 -26.19
CA ALA A 89 -5.09 -17.38 -27.32
C ALA A 89 -4.31 -18.71 -27.40
N ARG A 90 -3.84 -19.20 -26.26
CA ARG A 90 -3.12 -20.48 -26.17
C ARG A 90 -4.07 -21.66 -26.36
N GLN A 91 -5.29 -21.61 -25.85
CA GLN A 91 -6.33 -22.61 -26.09
C GLN A 91 -6.66 -22.72 -27.60
N MET A 92 -6.84 -21.60 -28.30
CA MET A 92 -7.11 -21.58 -29.74
C MET A 92 -5.94 -22.16 -30.57
N LEU A 93 -4.71 -21.89 -30.16
CA LEU A 93 -3.54 -22.46 -30.80
C LEU A 93 -3.51 -24.02 -30.64
N GLU A 94 -3.80 -24.50 -29.44
CA GLU A 94 -3.85 -25.94 -29.15
C GLU A 94 -4.95 -26.64 -29.97
N ILE A 95 -6.14 -26.03 -30.04
CA ILE A 95 -7.23 -26.55 -30.89
C ILE A 95 -6.77 -26.70 -32.35
N ARG A 96 -6.11 -25.71 -32.94
CA ARG A 96 -5.60 -25.75 -34.29
C ARG A 96 -4.52 -26.85 -34.50
N LEU A 97 -3.68 -27.04 -33.48
CA LEU A 97 -2.68 -28.10 -33.52
C LEU A 97 -3.33 -29.50 -33.47
N MET A 98 -4.34 -29.68 -32.62
CA MET A 98 -5.13 -30.91 -32.54
C MET A 98 -5.85 -31.22 -33.86
N GLU A 99 -6.46 -30.22 -34.50
CA GLU A 99 -7.09 -30.32 -35.82
C GLU A 99 -6.08 -30.76 -36.89
N ALA A 100 -4.90 -30.15 -36.91
CA ALA A 100 -3.85 -30.45 -37.90
C ALA A 100 -3.25 -31.85 -37.73
N THR A 101 -3.23 -32.40 -36.53
CA THR A 101 -2.68 -33.75 -36.22
C THR A 101 -3.73 -34.85 -36.33
N GLY A 102 -5.01 -34.53 -36.55
CA GLY A 102 -6.10 -35.52 -36.69
C GLY A 102 -6.40 -36.28 -35.39
N SER A 103 -5.95 -35.81 -34.25
CA SER A 103 -6.10 -36.45 -32.93
C SER A 103 -7.28 -35.91 -32.11
N ILE A 104 -8.40 -35.54 -32.75
CA ILE A 104 -9.58 -35.01 -32.05
C ILE A 104 -10.45 -36.15 -31.54
N ASP A 105 -10.28 -36.53 -30.29
CA ASP A 105 -11.35 -37.11 -29.49
C ASP A 105 -12.07 -35.94 -28.75
N GLN A 106 -13.34 -35.70 -29.14
CA GLN A 106 -14.08 -34.50 -28.66
C GLN A 106 -14.22 -34.43 -27.13
N GLU A 107 -14.30 -35.56 -26.42
CA GLU A 107 -14.43 -35.55 -24.97
C GLU A 107 -13.09 -35.31 -24.26
N SER A 108 -11.98 -35.84 -24.77
CA SER A 108 -10.66 -35.58 -24.21
C SER A 108 -10.18 -34.15 -24.50
N ALA A 109 -10.40 -33.64 -25.73
CA ALA A 109 -10.04 -32.30 -26.13
C ALA A 109 -10.73 -31.21 -25.29
N SER A 110 -12.00 -31.42 -24.92
CA SER A 110 -12.71 -30.47 -24.08
C SER A 110 -12.13 -30.37 -22.66
N ARG A 111 -11.70 -31.48 -22.06
CA ARG A 111 -11.05 -31.51 -20.74
C ARG A 111 -9.65 -30.91 -20.78
N ASP A 112 -8.89 -31.20 -21.83
CA ASP A 112 -7.52 -30.74 -21.99
C ASP A 112 -7.42 -29.23 -22.17
N LEU A 113 -8.48 -28.57 -22.70
CA LEU A 113 -8.52 -27.11 -22.88
C LEU A 113 -8.73 -26.32 -21.61
N PHE A 114 -9.30 -26.94 -20.55
CA PHE A 114 -9.48 -26.32 -19.24
C PHE A 114 -8.50 -26.87 -18.20
N ASP A 115 -7.31 -27.24 -18.63
CA ASP A 115 -6.19 -27.63 -17.78
C ASP A 115 -5.50 -26.42 -17.17
N GLU A 116 -4.87 -26.61 -15.99
CA GLU A 116 -4.14 -25.54 -15.27
C GLU A 116 -3.07 -24.85 -16.13
N ARG A 117 -2.51 -25.53 -17.15
CA ARG A 117 -1.54 -24.94 -18.09
C ARG A 117 -2.07 -23.76 -18.92
N PHE A 118 -3.40 -23.63 -19.03
CA PHE A 118 -4.06 -22.51 -19.70
C PHE A 118 -4.61 -21.48 -18.71
N LEU A 119 -4.50 -21.73 -17.42
CA LEU A 119 -4.95 -20.84 -16.38
C LEU A 119 -3.92 -19.75 -16.13
N ILE A 120 -4.33 -18.48 -16.24
CA ILE A 120 -3.55 -17.33 -15.82
C ILE A 120 -4.00 -16.98 -14.40
N LYS A 121 -3.18 -17.32 -13.40
CA LYS A 121 -3.46 -16.97 -12.00
C LYS A 121 -3.37 -15.47 -11.82
N ARG A 122 -4.43 -14.84 -11.33
CA ARG A 122 -4.51 -13.44 -10.97
C ARG A 122 -4.17 -13.27 -9.47
N PRO A 123 -4.04 -12.04 -8.95
CA PRO A 123 -3.45 -11.82 -7.61
C PRO A 123 -4.08 -12.64 -6.49
N LEU A 124 -5.41 -12.80 -6.45
CA LEU A 124 -6.05 -13.55 -5.36
C LEU A 124 -5.70 -15.04 -5.41
N LEU A 125 -5.72 -15.65 -6.61
CA LEU A 125 -5.33 -17.05 -6.76
C LEU A 125 -3.82 -17.24 -6.57
N GLN A 126 -2.99 -16.28 -6.99
CA GLN A 126 -1.55 -16.32 -6.72
C GLN A 126 -1.24 -16.34 -5.23
N ALA A 127 -2.03 -15.61 -4.43
CA ALA A 127 -1.81 -15.49 -2.99
C ALA A 127 -2.10 -16.81 -2.23
N ILE A 128 -3.02 -17.63 -2.74
CA ILE A 128 -3.38 -18.94 -2.16
C ILE A 128 -2.83 -20.13 -2.94
N ASP A 129 -1.81 -19.91 -3.78
CA ASP A 129 -1.21 -20.98 -4.57
C ASP A 129 -0.60 -22.06 -3.67
N GLN A 130 -1.01 -23.32 -3.90
CA GLN A 130 -0.59 -24.48 -3.12
C GLN A 130 0.93 -24.76 -3.21
N ASN A 131 1.58 -24.25 -4.26
CA ASN A 131 3.01 -24.47 -4.49
C ASN A 131 3.91 -23.48 -3.69
N ARG A 132 3.35 -22.75 -2.74
CA ARG A 132 4.11 -21.82 -1.92
C ARG A 132 4.65 -22.50 -0.68
N ASP A 133 5.95 -22.30 -0.42
CA ASP A 133 6.62 -22.81 0.78
C ASP A 133 6.41 -21.90 1.99
N ARG A 134 5.89 -20.68 1.77
CA ARG A 134 5.65 -19.66 2.83
C ARG A 134 4.51 -18.72 2.48
N PRO A 135 3.87 -18.09 3.50
CA PRO A 135 2.83 -17.09 3.28
C PRO A 135 3.33 -15.91 2.42
N ALA A 136 2.56 -15.50 1.41
CA ALA A 136 2.78 -14.24 0.72
C ALA A 136 2.14 -13.08 1.51
N VAL A 137 2.61 -11.86 1.29
CA VAL A 137 1.86 -10.65 1.68
C VAL A 137 0.91 -10.30 0.53
N LEU A 138 -0.40 -10.41 0.78
CA LEU A 138 -1.45 -9.98 -0.15
C LEU A 138 -1.88 -8.56 0.24
N LEU A 139 -1.65 -7.62 -0.66
CA LEU A 139 -2.14 -6.25 -0.54
C LEU A 139 -3.35 -6.05 -1.43
N ILE A 140 -4.52 -5.81 -0.82
CA ILE A 140 -5.73 -5.35 -1.49
C ILE A 140 -5.76 -3.83 -1.35
N ASP A 141 -5.35 -3.12 -2.40
CA ASP A 141 -5.06 -1.69 -2.35
C ASP A 141 -6.22 -0.85 -2.86
N GLU A 142 -6.59 0.22 -2.12
CA GLU A 142 -7.71 1.12 -2.41
C GLU A 142 -9.07 0.39 -2.56
N LEU A 143 -9.42 -0.45 -1.59
CA LEU A 143 -10.66 -1.24 -1.61
C LEU A 143 -11.92 -0.36 -1.74
N ASP A 144 -11.87 0.86 -1.24
CA ASP A 144 -12.94 1.86 -1.38
C ASP A 144 -13.25 2.28 -2.83
N ARG A 145 -12.50 1.78 -3.82
CA ARG A 145 -12.78 1.93 -5.25
C ARG A 145 -13.48 0.74 -5.90
N ALA A 146 -13.52 -0.41 -5.23
CA ALA A 146 -14.26 -1.57 -5.70
C ALA A 146 -15.76 -1.43 -5.37
N ASP A 147 -16.60 -2.28 -5.95
CA ASP A 147 -18.03 -2.32 -5.67
C ASP A 147 -18.37 -3.25 -4.48
N GLU A 148 -19.64 -3.28 -4.08
CA GLU A 148 -20.12 -4.11 -2.98
C GLU A 148 -20.09 -5.62 -3.31
N GLU A 149 -20.25 -5.99 -4.59
CA GLU A 149 -20.19 -7.39 -5.03
C GLU A 149 -18.80 -7.96 -4.78
N PHE A 150 -17.78 -7.18 -5.09
CA PHE A 150 -16.39 -7.56 -4.81
C PHE A 150 -16.09 -7.67 -3.31
N GLU A 151 -16.64 -6.78 -2.48
CA GLU A 151 -16.52 -6.92 -1.01
C GLU A 151 -17.18 -8.20 -0.51
N GLY A 152 -18.37 -8.55 -1.06
CA GLY A 152 -19.05 -9.81 -0.75
C GLY A 152 -18.20 -11.03 -1.08
N PHE A 153 -17.57 -11.03 -2.25
CA PHE A 153 -16.61 -12.09 -2.65
C PHE A 153 -15.39 -12.17 -1.71
N LEU A 154 -14.82 -11.03 -1.34
CA LEU A 154 -13.70 -11.00 -0.38
C LEU A 154 -14.08 -11.56 0.99
N LEU A 155 -15.33 -11.37 1.42
CA LEU A 155 -15.84 -11.96 2.67
C LEU A 155 -15.74 -13.48 2.68
N GLU A 156 -16.07 -14.14 1.56
CA GLU A 156 -15.98 -15.58 1.41
C GLU A 156 -14.51 -16.03 1.35
N LEU A 157 -13.72 -15.38 0.49
CA LEU A 157 -12.31 -15.69 0.30
C LEU A 157 -11.50 -15.59 1.60
N LEU A 158 -11.70 -14.51 2.37
CA LEU A 158 -10.95 -14.26 3.61
C LEU A 158 -11.43 -15.12 4.80
N ALA A 159 -12.53 -15.86 4.65
CA ALA A 159 -12.98 -16.82 5.67
C ALA A 159 -12.13 -18.09 5.67
N ASP A 160 -11.96 -18.67 4.49
CA ASP A 160 -11.43 -20.03 4.35
C ASP A 160 -10.18 -20.10 3.49
N PHE A 161 -9.76 -19.00 2.88
CA PHE A 161 -8.65 -18.92 1.92
C PHE A 161 -8.72 -20.00 0.84
N GLN A 162 -9.93 -20.16 0.28
CA GLN A 162 -10.19 -21.11 -0.80
C GLN A 162 -10.87 -20.44 -1.98
N ILE A 163 -10.59 -20.94 -3.18
CA ILE A 163 -11.20 -20.50 -4.44
C ILE A 163 -11.57 -21.74 -5.24
N THR A 164 -12.82 -21.82 -5.69
CA THR A 164 -13.27 -22.89 -6.58
C THR A 164 -13.32 -22.40 -8.01
N ILE A 165 -12.60 -23.10 -8.90
CA ILE A 165 -12.66 -22.91 -10.34
C ILE A 165 -13.46 -24.09 -10.90
N PRO A 166 -14.64 -23.85 -11.51
CA PRO A 166 -15.58 -24.92 -11.86
C PRO A 166 -14.98 -26.07 -12.67
N GLU A 167 -14.05 -25.77 -13.58
CA GLU A 167 -13.45 -26.75 -14.49
C GLU A 167 -12.26 -27.50 -13.89
N ILE A 168 -11.59 -26.95 -12.86
CA ILE A 168 -10.38 -27.53 -12.26
C ILE A 168 -10.64 -28.10 -10.88
N GLY A 169 -11.42 -27.34 -10.05
CA GLY A 169 -11.68 -27.70 -8.67
C GLY A 169 -11.33 -26.59 -7.67
N THR A 170 -11.15 -26.95 -6.41
CA THR A 170 -10.92 -26.00 -5.33
C THR A 170 -9.44 -25.87 -5.01
N TYR A 171 -8.95 -24.64 -5.08
CA TYR A 171 -7.63 -24.26 -4.59
C TYR A 171 -7.74 -23.92 -3.11
N THR A 172 -6.85 -24.45 -2.32
CA THR A 172 -6.67 -24.17 -0.89
C THR A 172 -5.20 -23.99 -0.61
N THR A 173 -4.83 -23.40 0.52
CA THR A 173 -3.42 -23.21 0.88
C THR A 173 -3.14 -23.69 2.31
N GLU A 174 -1.99 -24.32 2.52
CA GLU A 174 -1.46 -24.64 3.85
C GLU A 174 -0.81 -23.41 4.51
N HIS A 175 -0.49 -22.39 3.69
CA HIS A 175 0.17 -21.16 4.11
C HIS A 175 -0.70 -19.95 3.77
N PRO A 176 -1.76 -19.65 4.59
CA PRO A 176 -2.63 -18.51 4.36
C PRO A 176 -1.85 -17.21 4.21
N PRO A 177 -2.18 -16.36 3.22
CA PRO A 177 -1.47 -15.11 3.00
C PRO A 177 -1.66 -14.15 4.18
N ILE A 178 -0.65 -13.30 4.39
CA ILE A 178 -0.75 -12.14 5.29
C ILE A 178 -1.49 -11.05 4.51
N VAL A 179 -2.74 -10.75 4.91
CA VAL A 179 -3.59 -9.84 4.15
C VAL A 179 -3.57 -8.45 4.75
N LEU A 180 -3.22 -7.47 3.92
CA LEU A 180 -3.33 -6.04 4.21
C LEU A 180 -4.34 -5.44 3.23
N ILE A 181 -5.32 -4.71 3.76
CA ILE A 181 -6.34 -4.02 2.97
C ILE A 181 -6.17 -2.52 3.22
N THR A 182 -6.14 -1.71 2.16
CA THR A 182 -6.07 -0.26 2.29
C THR A 182 -7.33 0.43 1.80
N SER A 183 -7.65 1.58 2.40
CA SER A 183 -8.73 2.47 1.98
C SER A 183 -8.33 3.93 2.20
N ASN A 184 -8.73 4.80 1.26
CA ASN A 184 -8.63 6.27 1.39
C ASN A 184 -9.95 6.87 1.87
N ARG A 185 -10.93 6.02 2.22
CA ARG A 185 -12.25 6.42 2.71
C ARG A 185 -13.03 7.29 1.72
N THR A 186 -12.89 7.05 0.42
CA THR A 186 -13.70 7.73 -0.61
C THR A 186 -15.15 7.28 -0.58
N ARG A 187 -15.41 6.05 -0.10
CA ARG A 187 -16.70 5.52 0.31
C ARG A 187 -16.57 4.64 1.56
N GLU A 188 -17.68 4.33 2.20
CA GLU A 188 -17.69 3.39 3.32
C GLU A 188 -17.58 1.94 2.84
N ILE A 189 -16.79 1.15 3.54
CA ILE A 189 -16.63 -0.29 3.35
C ILE A 189 -17.64 -1.02 4.23
N HIS A 190 -18.20 -2.10 3.72
CA HIS A 190 -19.24 -2.86 4.39
C HIS A 190 -18.77 -3.37 5.77
N ASP A 191 -19.60 -3.18 6.79
CA ASP A 191 -19.30 -3.54 8.18
C ASP A 191 -18.92 -5.01 8.37
N ALA A 192 -19.51 -5.92 7.58
CA ALA A 192 -19.20 -7.34 7.67
C ALA A 192 -17.72 -7.63 7.35
N LEU A 193 -17.12 -6.91 6.40
CA LEU A 193 -15.72 -7.04 6.06
C LEU A 193 -14.83 -6.43 7.15
N LYS A 194 -15.17 -5.23 7.63
CA LYS A 194 -14.44 -4.58 8.73
C LYS A 194 -14.40 -5.43 10.00
N ARG A 195 -15.48 -6.12 10.35
CA ARG A 195 -15.55 -7.01 11.52
C ARG A 195 -14.63 -8.24 11.44
N ARG A 196 -14.30 -8.70 10.24
CA ARG A 196 -13.34 -9.80 10.03
C ARG A 196 -11.89 -9.35 10.12
N CYS A 197 -11.63 -8.06 9.97
CA CYS A 197 -10.29 -7.47 10.00
C CYS A 197 -9.93 -6.96 11.40
N LEU A 198 -8.64 -6.84 11.66
CA LEU A 198 -8.13 -5.86 12.61
C LEU A 198 -8.13 -4.49 11.92
N TYR A 199 -8.37 -3.44 12.68
CA TYR A 199 -8.48 -2.09 12.13
C TYR A 199 -7.38 -1.18 12.66
N HIS A 200 -6.78 -0.38 11.78
CA HIS A 200 -5.85 0.67 12.17
C HIS A 200 -6.02 1.89 11.29
N TRP A 201 -6.23 3.05 11.92
CA TRP A 201 -6.21 4.33 11.25
C TRP A 201 -4.77 4.84 11.14
N VAL A 202 -4.32 5.15 9.91
CA VAL A 202 -2.99 5.69 9.64
C VAL A 202 -3.09 7.21 9.55
N GLU A 203 -2.60 7.90 10.58
CA GLU A 203 -2.57 9.35 10.64
C GLU A 203 -1.40 9.95 9.87
N TYR A 204 -1.50 11.24 9.54
CA TYR A 204 -0.32 12.00 9.15
C TYR A 204 0.72 11.95 10.27
N PRO A 205 2.00 11.78 9.93
CA PRO A 205 3.05 11.77 10.94
C PRO A 205 3.17 13.15 11.62
N ASP A 206 3.53 13.15 12.89
CA ASP A 206 3.98 14.38 13.55
C ASP A 206 5.35 14.82 12.99
N TYR A 207 5.78 16.03 13.35
CA TYR A 207 7.03 16.60 12.86
C TYR A 207 8.24 15.68 13.07
N GLN A 208 8.36 15.02 14.22
CA GLN A 208 9.51 14.17 14.54
C GLN A 208 9.54 12.91 13.67
N LYS A 209 8.39 12.26 13.54
CA LYS A 209 8.24 11.07 12.70
C LYS A 209 8.46 11.42 11.22
N GLU A 210 7.92 12.55 10.74
CA GLU A 210 8.08 12.95 9.35
C GLU A 210 9.52 13.34 9.03
N LEU A 211 10.20 14.08 9.92
CA LEU A 211 11.61 14.38 9.77
C LEU A 211 12.46 13.10 9.71
N GLN A 212 12.14 12.13 10.57
CA GLN A 212 12.80 10.83 10.56
C GLN A 212 12.55 10.09 9.23
N ILE A 213 11.33 10.14 8.69
CA ILE A 213 11.01 9.55 7.38
C ILE A 213 11.84 10.23 6.28
N VAL A 214 11.84 11.56 6.23
CA VAL A 214 12.58 12.33 5.21
C VAL A 214 14.08 12.01 5.27
N THR A 215 14.68 12.03 6.45
CA THR A 215 16.12 11.75 6.62
C THR A 215 16.50 10.30 6.35
N THR A 216 15.59 9.36 6.59
CA THR A 216 15.80 7.93 6.28
C THR A 216 15.69 7.67 4.77
N ARG A 217 14.73 8.31 4.09
CA ARG A 217 14.50 8.13 2.65
C ARG A 217 15.48 8.94 1.79
N LEU A 218 15.98 10.05 2.30
CA LEU A 218 16.90 10.97 1.63
C LEU A 218 18.13 11.21 2.51
N PRO A 219 19.02 10.21 2.66
CA PRO A 219 20.19 10.31 3.55
C PRO A 219 21.18 11.41 3.12
N ASP A 220 21.20 11.77 1.85
CA ASP A 220 22.05 12.82 1.31
C ASP A 220 21.44 14.22 1.42
N ALA A 221 20.21 14.35 1.93
CA ALA A 221 19.57 15.66 2.08
C ALA A 221 20.29 16.50 3.15
N PRO A 222 20.63 17.77 2.86
CA PRO A 222 21.13 18.67 3.89
C PRO A 222 20.16 18.73 5.07
N ARG A 223 20.67 18.48 6.28
CA ARG A 223 19.83 18.42 7.49
C ARG A 223 18.93 19.64 7.65
N ARG A 224 19.47 20.84 7.40
CA ARG A 224 18.72 22.08 7.43
C ARG A 224 17.55 22.09 6.45
N LEU A 225 17.76 21.59 5.23
CA LEU A 225 16.70 21.48 4.22
C LEU A 225 15.61 20.52 4.66
N ALA A 226 15.98 19.33 5.15
CA ALA A 226 15.03 18.33 5.65
C ALA A 226 14.17 18.88 6.80
N GLU A 227 14.79 19.57 7.77
CA GLU A 227 14.10 20.21 8.90
C GLU A 227 13.12 21.30 8.42
N GLN A 228 13.52 22.14 7.48
CA GLN A 228 12.70 23.22 6.94
C GLN A 228 11.54 22.70 6.07
N VAL A 229 11.81 21.72 5.20
CA VAL A 229 10.76 21.06 4.38
C VAL A 229 9.70 20.45 5.28
N THR A 230 10.12 19.64 6.25
CA THR A 230 9.20 19.03 7.22
C THR A 230 8.39 20.09 7.98
N GLY A 231 9.05 21.12 8.48
CA GLY A 231 8.37 22.20 9.21
C GLY A 231 7.35 22.95 8.35
N PHE A 232 7.70 23.23 7.11
CA PHE A 232 6.81 23.93 6.18
C PHE A 232 5.58 23.09 5.83
N ILE A 233 5.75 21.80 5.55
CA ILE A 233 4.64 20.88 5.26
C ILE A 233 3.71 20.72 6.47
N GLN A 234 4.25 20.65 7.69
CA GLN A 234 3.45 20.58 8.90
C GLN A 234 2.60 21.85 9.09
N GLU A 235 3.13 23.04 8.81
CA GLU A 235 2.35 24.30 8.83
C GLU A 235 1.32 24.34 7.69
N LEU A 236 1.69 23.83 6.52
CA LEU A 236 0.81 23.78 5.36
C LEU A 236 -0.42 22.89 5.63
N ARG A 237 -0.26 21.78 6.34
CA ARG A 237 -1.35 20.87 6.72
C ARG A 237 -2.34 21.48 7.71
N GLU A 238 -1.96 22.53 8.43
CA GLU A 238 -2.86 23.26 9.32
C GLU A 238 -3.66 24.35 8.57
N THR A 239 -3.38 24.55 7.28
CA THR A 239 -4.12 25.48 6.41
C THR A 239 -5.33 24.77 5.79
N GLU A 240 -6.43 25.49 5.60
CA GLU A 240 -7.62 24.96 4.94
C GLU A 240 -7.37 24.80 3.43
N LEU A 241 -6.81 23.66 3.06
CA LEU A 241 -6.56 23.28 1.67
C LEU A 241 -7.65 22.32 1.18
N PHE A 242 -7.92 22.35 -0.11
CA PHE A 242 -8.78 21.37 -0.76
C PHE A 242 -8.18 19.97 -0.65
N LYS A 243 -6.85 19.86 -0.84
CA LYS A 243 -6.12 18.62 -0.64
C LYS A 243 -4.83 18.83 0.14
N ILE A 244 -4.81 18.22 1.31
CA ILE A 244 -3.65 18.25 2.22
C ILE A 244 -2.51 17.38 1.63
N PRO A 245 -1.25 17.89 1.56
CA PRO A 245 -0.12 17.11 1.07
C PRO A 245 0.24 15.97 2.02
N GLY A 246 0.45 14.77 1.47
CA GLY A 246 0.88 13.59 2.20
C GLY A 246 2.40 13.54 2.39
N VAL A 247 2.86 12.43 2.97
CA VAL A 247 4.30 12.15 3.15
C VAL A 247 5.01 11.96 1.82
N SER A 248 4.30 11.41 0.82
CA SER A 248 4.83 11.25 -0.54
C SER A 248 5.22 12.60 -1.13
N GLU A 249 4.32 13.58 -1.04
CA GLU A 249 4.56 14.93 -1.52
C GLU A 249 5.71 15.63 -0.78
N THR A 250 5.89 15.34 0.52
CA THR A 250 7.03 15.83 1.30
C THR A 250 8.35 15.31 0.77
N ILE A 251 8.43 14.00 0.48
CA ILE A 251 9.63 13.35 -0.06
C ILE A 251 9.91 13.85 -1.48
N ASP A 252 8.90 13.92 -2.32
CA ASP A 252 9.01 14.38 -3.70
C ASP A 252 9.50 15.84 -3.75
N TRP A 253 8.97 16.69 -2.89
CA TRP A 253 9.39 18.08 -2.81
C TRP A 253 10.83 18.22 -2.31
N ALA A 254 11.21 17.51 -1.26
CA ALA A 254 12.58 17.49 -0.76
C ALA A 254 13.56 17.02 -1.86
N THR A 255 13.18 15.98 -2.62
CA THR A 255 13.96 15.45 -3.74
C THR A 255 14.15 16.50 -4.85
N ALA A 256 13.06 17.19 -5.21
CA ALA A 256 13.12 18.25 -6.22
C ALA A 256 14.00 19.43 -5.78
N LEU A 257 13.91 19.83 -4.51
CA LEU A 257 14.76 20.89 -3.95
C LEU A 257 16.25 20.51 -3.97
N MET A 258 16.56 19.24 -3.67
CA MET A 258 17.93 18.72 -3.80
C MET A 258 18.41 18.74 -5.26
N ALA A 259 17.54 18.38 -6.22
CA ALA A 259 17.86 18.46 -7.65
C ALA A 259 18.12 19.90 -8.14
N LEU A 260 17.50 20.89 -7.47
CA LEU A 260 17.75 22.32 -7.67
C LEU A 260 18.97 22.82 -6.86
N ASN A 261 19.76 21.93 -6.24
CA ASN A 261 20.90 22.24 -5.38
C ASN A 261 20.58 23.18 -4.22
N GLN A 262 19.34 23.12 -3.69
CA GLN A 262 18.96 23.92 -2.54
C GLN A 262 19.47 23.29 -1.25
N THR A 263 19.97 24.13 -0.34
CA THR A 263 20.41 23.72 1.00
C THR A 263 19.53 24.27 2.11
N ALA A 264 18.64 25.18 1.76
CA ALA A 264 17.65 25.81 2.64
C ALA A 264 16.45 26.29 1.81
N LEU A 265 15.31 26.50 2.47
CA LEU A 265 14.10 27.07 1.85
C LEU A 265 14.21 28.59 1.74
N GLU A 266 13.93 29.08 0.54
CA GLU A 266 13.75 30.50 0.25
C GLU A 266 12.36 30.73 -0.34
N PRO A 267 11.71 31.89 -0.09
CA PRO A 267 10.33 32.15 -0.54
C PRO A 267 10.15 31.97 -2.05
N GLN A 268 11.11 32.41 -2.86
CA GLN A 268 11.03 32.30 -4.32
C GLN A 268 11.06 30.82 -4.76
N VAL A 269 11.95 30.02 -4.19
CA VAL A 269 12.06 28.58 -4.51
C VAL A 269 10.80 27.82 -4.11
N ILE A 270 10.20 28.18 -2.98
CA ILE A 270 8.91 27.61 -2.57
C ILE A 270 7.84 27.92 -3.60
N GLU A 271 7.74 29.19 -4.02
CA GLU A 271 6.76 29.63 -5.03
C GLU A 271 6.93 28.91 -6.36
N ASP A 272 8.17 28.73 -6.84
CA ASP A 272 8.49 28.05 -8.09
C ASP A 272 8.20 26.53 -8.04
N THR A 273 8.13 25.95 -6.83
CA THR A 273 7.96 24.50 -6.62
C THR A 273 6.63 24.11 -5.98
N LEU A 274 5.68 25.04 -5.78
CA LEU A 274 4.36 24.77 -5.16
C LEU A 274 3.63 23.61 -5.84
N GLY A 275 3.68 23.50 -7.17
CA GLY A 275 3.00 22.44 -7.92
C GLY A 275 3.54 21.01 -7.66
N ILE A 276 4.66 20.87 -6.93
CA ILE A 276 5.15 19.56 -6.49
C ILE A 276 4.36 19.07 -5.27
N MET A 277 4.01 19.98 -4.36
CA MET A 277 3.27 19.68 -3.12
C MET A 277 1.75 19.77 -3.31
N LEU A 278 1.29 20.81 -4.01
CA LEU A 278 -0.11 21.13 -4.21
C LEU A 278 -0.55 20.75 -5.61
N LYS A 279 -1.70 20.08 -5.73
CA LYS A 279 -2.21 19.52 -6.99
C LYS A 279 -3.46 20.23 -7.50
N TYR A 280 -3.92 21.27 -6.80
CA TYR A 280 -5.08 22.07 -7.15
C TYR A 280 -4.69 23.53 -7.29
N GLU A 281 -5.23 24.19 -8.33
CA GLU A 281 -4.91 25.58 -8.63
C GLU A 281 -5.36 26.53 -7.51
N GLU A 282 -6.49 26.21 -6.89
CA GLU A 282 -7.06 26.94 -5.78
C GLU A 282 -6.13 26.94 -4.54
N ASP A 283 -5.56 25.77 -4.23
CA ASP A 283 -4.59 25.62 -3.14
C ASP A 283 -3.29 26.39 -3.44
N ILE A 284 -2.81 26.31 -4.68
CA ILE A 284 -1.63 27.06 -5.12
C ILE A 284 -1.86 28.56 -5.04
N ALA A 285 -3.03 29.04 -5.49
CA ALA A 285 -3.41 30.45 -5.43
C ALA A 285 -3.53 30.96 -3.99
N LEU A 286 -4.08 30.13 -3.08
CA LEU A 286 -4.22 30.46 -1.66
C LEU A 286 -2.87 30.65 -0.96
N ILE A 287 -1.86 29.84 -1.32
CA ILE A 287 -0.56 29.84 -0.64
C ILE A 287 0.43 30.85 -1.28
N ARG A 288 0.26 31.19 -2.55
CA ARG A 288 1.20 32.06 -3.28
C ARG A 288 1.38 33.45 -2.65
N GLY A 289 2.60 33.97 -2.66
CA GLY A 289 2.93 35.32 -2.25
C GLY A 289 3.16 35.46 -0.73
N GLU A 290 2.45 36.37 -0.07
CA GLU A 290 2.62 36.66 1.36
C GLU A 290 2.40 35.46 2.31
N PRO A 291 1.43 34.55 2.06
CA PRO A 291 1.27 33.36 2.89
C PRO A 291 2.51 32.45 2.96
N ILE A 292 3.30 32.34 1.88
CA ILE A 292 4.54 31.56 1.88
C ILE A 292 5.50 32.08 2.96
N ARG A 293 5.68 33.40 3.07
CA ARG A 293 6.60 34.00 4.05
C ARG A 293 6.13 33.73 5.47
N SER A 294 4.84 33.91 5.71
CA SER A 294 4.23 33.65 7.02
C SER A 294 4.34 32.17 7.44
N LEU A 295 4.10 31.24 6.51
CA LEU A 295 4.28 29.79 6.73
C LEU A 295 5.74 29.46 7.03
N LEU A 296 6.68 30.02 6.25
CA LEU A 296 8.10 29.78 6.44
C LEU A 296 8.59 30.29 7.80
N GLU A 297 8.17 31.48 8.22
CA GLU A 297 8.50 32.02 9.54
C GLU A 297 7.93 31.16 10.68
N ARG A 298 6.68 30.71 10.58
CA ARG A 298 6.08 29.81 11.57
C ARG A 298 6.79 28.48 11.65
N SER A 299 7.15 27.90 10.51
CA SER A 299 7.86 26.64 10.45
C SER A 299 9.23 26.68 11.13
N GLN A 300 9.95 27.79 11.01
CA GLN A 300 11.24 28.02 11.68
C GLN A 300 11.14 28.14 13.19
N ASN A 301 9.98 28.59 13.70
CA ASN A 301 9.70 28.73 15.14
C ASN A 301 9.14 27.45 15.77
N ARG A 302 8.85 26.40 14.99
CA ARG A 302 8.47 25.07 15.49
C ARG A 302 9.69 24.27 15.93
N GLY A 303 10.33 24.68 17.03
CA GLY A 303 11.15 23.74 17.80
C GLY A 303 10.26 22.62 18.40
N PRO A 304 10.81 21.49 18.88
CA PRO A 304 10.04 20.35 19.37
C PRO A 304 9.03 20.81 20.42
N ARG A 305 7.75 20.91 20.05
CA ARG A 305 6.67 21.24 21.00
C ARG A 305 6.67 20.15 22.07
N ARG A 306 7.09 20.49 23.27
CA ARG A 306 6.83 19.71 24.48
C ARG A 306 5.31 19.53 24.56
N ARG A 307 4.83 18.28 24.42
CA ARG A 307 3.43 17.96 24.75
C ARG A 307 3.13 18.52 26.12
N GLY A 308 2.29 19.53 26.18
CA GLY A 308 1.74 20.05 27.43
C GLY A 308 1.05 18.86 28.13
N ARG A 309 1.48 18.56 29.35
CA ARG A 309 0.76 17.68 30.25
C ARG A 309 -0.66 18.22 30.37
N ALA A 310 -1.64 17.52 29.76
CA ALA A 310 -3.00 17.64 30.17
C ALA A 310 -3.09 17.04 31.58
N SER A 311 -3.34 17.91 32.53
CA SER A 311 -3.69 17.61 33.92
C SER A 311 -5.11 17.05 33.99
#